data_49017d54a43f6f07f416a49381f590ae
#
_entry.id   49017d54a43f6f07f416a49381f590ae
#
_cell.length_a   1.000
_cell.length_b   1.000
_cell.length_c   1.000
_cell.angle_alpha   90.00
_cell.angle_beta   90.00
_cell.angle_gamma   90.00
#
_symmetry.space_group_name_H-M   'P 1'
#
loop_
_entity.id
_entity.type
_entity.pdbx_description
1 polymer ?
#
loop_
_entity_poly.entity_id
_entity_poly.type
_entity_poly.pdbx_seq_one_letter_code
_entity_poly.pdbx_strand_id
1 'polypeptide(L)'
;LTRTFDNNYIVKYLGINFYAAYNAYQTYKESATRASASSSDMDQVLKFLKKNKTTVNPEYYGKAKGKNVFVFHLESFQQFMINYKVNGKEVTPNINQFYSDQSTISFDNFYHQVGQGKTSDAETMLETSLFGLPSGSVMTSYGTNNTFQAMPAIMDQQGYTTAAFHGDVGSFWNRDNTYKSWGYQYFFSEDYYKNKSNYSIGYGLKDKLFLQQSVKYIEQLPQPFYAKLITVTNHYPYELDKQNQTIEKTTTGDSTVDGYVQTAKYLDDAFGEFISYLKKAGLYDNSMIVVYGDHYGISNNHKKAIAQLLGKKSVDSYDL
;
A
#
# COMPACT_ATOMS: atom_id res chain seq x y z
N LEU A 1 1.31 20.71 11.82
CA LEU A 1 0.24 21.30 10.98
C LEU A 1 0.61 21.35 9.49
N THR A 2 1.86 21.22 9.12
CA THR A 2 2.35 21.25 7.72
C THR A 2 2.62 19.85 7.16
N ARG A 3 2.15 18.78 7.79
CA ARG A 3 2.20 17.44 7.21
C ARG A 3 1.13 17.33 6.13
N THR A 4 1.55 17.26 4.89
CA THR A 4 0.72 17.34 3.68
C THR A 4 0.18 15.97 3.26
N PHE A 5 -0.51 15.26 4.16
CA PHE A 5 -1.16 14.01 3.79
C PHE A 5 -2.54 14.24 3.14
N ASP A 6 -3.21 15.35 3.46
CA ASP A 6 -4.47 15.76 2.83
C ASP A 6 -4.59 17.29 2.82
N ASN A 7 -4.72 17.87 1.63
CA ASN A 7 -4.89 19.30 1.46
C ASN A 7 -6.21 19.80 2.06
N ASN A 8 -7.27 18.99 2.02
CA ASN A 8 -8.56 19.35 2.63
C ASN A 8 -8.43 19.46 4.15
N TYR A 9 -7.57 18.65 4.76
CA TYR A 9 -7.29 18.75 6.20
C TYR A 9 -6.64 20.11 6.54
N ILE A 10 -5.67 20.55 5.73
CA ILE A 10 -5.02 21.85 5.94
C ILE A 10 -6.04 23.00 5.80
N VAL A 11 -6.86 22.96 4.76
CA VAL A 11 -7.92 23.96 4.51
C VAL A 11 -8.93 23.96 5.65
N LYS A 12 -9.35 22.79 6.13
CA LYS A 12 -10.32 22.66 7.24
C LYS A 12 -9.82 23.29 8.54
N TYR A 13 -8.55 23.14 8.89
CA TYR A 13 -8.00 23.60 10.18
C TYR A 13 -7.33 24.97 10.13
N LEU A 14 -6.78 25.38 9.01
CA LEU A 14 -6.03 26.64 8.87
C LEU A 14 -6.72 27.65 7.94
N GLY A 15 -7.76 27.25 7.24
CA GLY A 15 -8.51 28.07 6.31
C GLY A 15 -7.87 28.18 4.92
N ILE A 16 -8.70 28.53 3.93
CA ILE A 16 -8.31 28.62 2.52
C ILE A 16 -7.22 29.65 2.25
N ASN A 17 -7.25 30.78 2.95
CA ASN A 17 -6.26 31.85 2.76
C ASN A 17 -4.86 31.44 3.20
N PHE A 18 -4.77 30.74 4.35
CA PHE A 18 -3.49 30.17 4.79
C PHE A 18 -2.99 29.11 3.82
N TYR A 19 -3.88 28.22 3.38
CA TYR A 19 -3.54 27.20 2.39
C TYR A 19 -3.03 27.80 1.08
N ALA A 20 -3.68 28.85 0.58
CA ALA A 20 -3.25 29.53 -0.65
C ALA A 20 -1.84 30.13 -0.52
N ALA A 21 -1.54 30.82 0.60
CA ALA A 21 -0.21 31.35 0.87
C ALA A 21 0.85 30.26 1.03
N TYR A 22 0.52 29.19 1.76
CA TYR A 22 1.39 28.03 1.92
C TYR A 22 1.68 27.31 0.59
N ASN A 23 0.64 27.08 -0.21
CA ASN A 23 0.78 26.46 -1.53
C ASN A 23 1.60 27.31 -2.50
N ALA A 24 1.41 28.62 -2.49
CA ALA A 24 2.22 29.57 -3.28
C ALA A 24 3.71 29.50 -2.88
N TYR A 25 4.01 29.44 -1.57
CA TYR A 25 5.37 29.26 -1.07
C TYR A 25 5.99 27.93 -1.51
N GLN A 26 5.25 26.82 -1.42
CA GLN A 26 5.71 25.52 -1.88
C GLN A 26 5.99 25.51 -3.39
N THR A 27 5.06 26.04 -4.18
CA THR A 27 5.24 26.17 -5.63
C THR A 27 6.46 27.02 -6.01
N TYR A 28 6.69 28.12 -5.30
CA TYR A 28 7.89 28.93 -5.48
C TYR A 28 9.17 28.12 -5.19
N LYS A 29 9.21 27.43 -4.06
CA LYS A 29 10.35 26.59 -3.66
C LYS A 29 10.64 25.50 -4.67
N GLU A 30 9.61 24.83 -5.16
CA GLU A 30 9.73 23.79 -6.20
C GLU A 30 10.25 24.37 -7.52
N SER A 31 9.72 25.52 -7.92
CA SER A 31 10.17 26.22 -9.14
C SER A 31 11.65 26.65 -9.04
N ALA A 32 12.06 27.14 -7.87
CA ALA A 32 13.46 27.48 -7.61
C ALA A 32 14.37 26.24 -7.67
N THR A 33 13.95 25.10 -7.12
CA THR A 33 14.68 23.84 -7.19
C THR A 33 14.83 23.38 -8.65
N ARG A 34 13.76 23.45 -9.45
CA ARG A 34 13.81 23.11 -10.89
C ARG A 34 14.75 24.03 -11.65
N ALA A 35 14.70 25.34 -11.39
CA ALA A 35 15.55 26.31 -12.03
C ALA A 35 17.04 26.16 -11.70
N SER A 36 17.36 25.58 -10.53
CA SER A 36 18.73 25.29 -10.10
C SER A 36 19.28 23.97 -10.62
N ALA A 37 18.43 23.09 -11.19
CA ALA A 37 18.89 21.82 -11.75
C ALA A 37 19.78 22.05 -12.97
N SER A 38 20.89 21.32 -13.02
CA SER A 38 21.90 21.45 -14.07
C SER A 38 22.02 20.18 -14.91
N SER A 39 22.66 20.29 -16.08
CA SER A 39 23.01 19.13 -16.91
C SER A 39 23.91 18.13 -16.15
N SER A 40 24.77 18.61 -15.26
CA SER A 40 25.65 17.76 -14.46
C SER A 40 24.88 16.88 -13.47
N ASP A 41 23.71 17.33 -12.97
CA ASP A 41 22.85 16.52 -12.10
C ASP A 41 22.25 15.36 -12.89
N MET A 42 21.80 15.63 -14.11
CA MET A 42 21.31 14.60 -15.03
C MET A 42 22.40 13.58 -15.37
N ASP A 43 23.63 14.02 -15.63
CA ASP A 43 24.76 13.14 -15.91
C ASP A 43 25.07 12.20 -14.74
N GLN A 44 24.93 12.70 -13.51
CA GLN A 44 25.09 11.86 -12.31
C GLN A 44 24.00 10.78 -12.24
N VAL A 45 22.72 11.14 -12.50
CA VAL A 45 21.59 10.20 -12.55
C VAL A 45 21.82 9.14 -13.63
N LEU A 46 22.18 9.55 -14.84
CA LEU A 46 22.44 8.62 -15.96
C LEU A 46 23.61 7.67 -15.66
N LYS A 47 24.68 8.18 -15.04
CA LYS A 47 25.81 7.37 -14.61
C LYS A 47 25.40 6.34 -13.55
N PHE A 48 24.56 6.73 -12.58
CA PHE A 48 24.02 5.84 -11.57
C PHE A 48 23.17 4.73 -12.19
N LEU A 49 22.23 5.08 -13.08
CA LEU A 49 21.36 4.12 -13.78
C LEU A 49 22.19 3.15 -14.62
N LYS A 50 23.18 3.63 -15.37
CA LYS A 50 24.08 2.79 -16.16
C LYS A 50 24.88 1.80 -15.31
N LYS A 51 25.38 2.26 -14.16
CA LYS A 51 26.15 1.42 -13.20
C LYS A 51 25.29 0.34 -12.56
N ASN A 52 24.02 0.65 -12.28
CA ASN A 52 23.11 -0.23 -11.55
C ASN A 52 22.10 -0.95 -12.45
N LYS A 53 22.34 -0.95 -13.76
CA LYS A 53 21.49 -1.69 -14.71
C LYS A 53 21.54 -3.18 -14.38
N THR A 54 20.35 -3.74 -14.08
CA THR A 54 20.20 -5.18 -13.84
C THR A 54 19.98 -5.94 -15.15
N THR A 55 20.37 -7.20 -15.16
CA THR A 55 20.03 -8.12 -16.24
C THR A 55 18.68 -8.77 -15.95
N VAL A 56 17.92 -9.00 -17.01
CA VAL A 56 16.66 -9.71 -16.92
C VAL A 56 16.94 -11.16 -16.51
N ASN A 57 16.19 -11.70 -15.55
CA ASN A 57 16.22 -13.12 -15.25
C ASN A 57 15.39 -13.87 -16.32
N PRO A 58 16.01 -14.70 -17.19
CA PRO A 58 15.32 -15.36 -18.27
C PRO A 58 14.30 -16.40 -17.79
N GLU A 59 14.45 -16.90 -16.57
CA GLU A 59 13.52 -17.86 -15.98
C GLU A 59 12.12 -17.27 -15.77
N TYR A 60 12.04 -16.00 -15.38
CA TYR A 60 10.76 -15.35 -15.02
C TYR A 60 10.26 -14.34 -16.05
N TYR A 61 11.14 -13.88 -16.92
CA TYR A 61 10.80 -12.84 -17.90
C TYR A 61 9.66 -13.28 -18.83
N GLY A 62 8.62 -12.46 -18.88
CA GLY A 62 7.49 -12.68 -19.78
C GLY A 62 6.47 -13.74 -19.33
N LYS A 63 6.67 -14.44 -18.21
CA LYS A 63 5.72 -15.47 -17.73
C LYS A 63 4.31 -14.94 -17.43
N ALA A 64 4.19 -13.67 -17.07
CA ALA A 64 2.92 -13.02 -16.80
C ALA A 64 2.39 -12.18 -17.99
N LYS A 65 3.02 -12.26 -19.18
CA LYS A 65 2.56 -11.50 -20.34
C LYS A 65 1.13 -11.87 -20.72
N GLY A 66 0.26 -10.86 -20.83
CA GLY A 66 -1.15 -11.02 -21.18
C GLY A 66 -2.04 -11.52 -20.04
N LYS A 67 -1.52 -11.77 -18.84
CA LYS A 67 -2.31 -12.13 -17.66
C LYS A 67 -2.81 -10.87 -16.97
N ASN A 68 -3.92 -10.96 -16.26
CA ASN A 68 -4.33 -9.91 -15.33
C ASN A 68 -3.28 -9.76 -14.22
N VAL A 69 -3.13 -8.56 -13.68
CA VAL A 69 -2.24 -8.29 -12.55
C VAL A 69 -3.05 -7.72 -11.40
N PHE A 70 -3.06 -8.42 -10.28
CA PHE A 70 -3.57 -7.91 -9.01
C PHE A 70 -2.40 -7.52 -8.11
N VAL A 71 -2.44 -6.33 -7.55
CA VAL A 71 -1.47 -5.86 -6.58
C VAL A 71 -2.18 -5.57 -5.26
N PHE A 72 -1.90 -6.37 -4.24
CA PHE A 72 -2.38 -6.16 -2.88
C PHE A 72 -1.35 -5.36 -2.08
N HIS A 73 -1.69 -4.14 -1.78
CA HIS A 73 -0.97 -3.25 -0.92
C HIS A 73 -1.54 -3.40 0.50
N LEU A 74 -0.89 -4.24 1.31
CA LEU A 74 -1.36 -4.59 2.65
C LEU A 74 -0.91 -3.54 3.65
N GLU A 75 -1.85 -2.77 4.17
CA GLU A 75 -1.62 -1.73 5.17
C GLU A 75 -0.88 -2.28 6.39
N SER A 76 0.29 -1.70 6.71
CA SER A 76 1.06 -1.97 7.93
C SER A 76 1.41 -3.44 8.18
N PHE A 77 1.39 -4.30 7.16
CA PHE A 77 1.63 -5.73 7.33
C PHE A 77 3.13 -6.05 7.45
N GLN A 78 3.53 -6.73 8.51
CA GLN A 78 4.93 -7.05 8.82
C GLN A 78 5.22 -8.55 8.77
N GLN A 79 6.44 -8.89 8.36
CA GLN A 79 6.92 -10.25 8.14
C GLN A 79 6.74 -11.18 9.35
N PHE A 80 6.87 -10.68 10.57
CA PHE A 80 6.74 -11.52 11.77
C PHE A 80 5.33 -12.13 11.98
N MET A 81 4.31 -11.68 11.23
CA MET A 81 2.99 -12.30 11.25
C MET A 81 2.93 -13.58 10.40
N ILE A 82 3.86 -13.78 9.46
CA ILE A 82 3.92 -15.01 8.67
C ILE A 82 4.24 -16.18 9.58
N ASN A 83 3.36 -17.20 9.56
CA ASN A 83 3.42 -18.39 10.41
C ASN A 83 3.31 -18.13 11.93
N TYR A 84 2.98 -16.89 12.34
CA TYR A 84 2.77 -16.61 13.77
C TYR A 84 1.48 -17.25 14.27
N LYS A 85 1.53 -17.79 15.50
CA LYS A 85 0.41 -18.51 16.13
C LYS A 85 0.08 -17.96 17.51
N VAL A 86 -1.21 -17.83 17.78
CA VAL A 86 -1.76 -17.56 19.11
C VAL A 86 -2.41 -18.85 19.60
N ASN A 87 -1.92 -19.39 20.71
CA ASN A 87 -2.41 -20.64 21.29
C ASN A 87 -2.56 -21.79 20.26
N GLY A 88 -1.54 -21.92 19.39
CA GLY A 88 -1.48 -22.95 18.33
C GLY A 88 -2.29 -22.65 17.06
N LYS A 89 -3.11 -21.59 17.03
CA LYS A 89 -3.87 -21.16 15.85
C LYS A 89 -3.09 -20.11 15.06
N GLU A 90 -2.95 -20.31 13.76
CA GLU A 90 -2.31 -19.33 12.87
C GLU A 90 -3.11 -18.03 12.81
N VAL A 91 -2.40 -16.89 12.89
CA VAL A 91 -3.01 -15.58 12.75
C VAL A 91 -3.35 -15.30 11.28
N THR A 92 -2.46 -15.67 10.38
CA THR A 92 -2.58 -15.37 8.95
C THR A 92 -2.54 -16.64 8.07
N PRO A 93 -3.47 -17.62 8.26
CA PRO A 93 -3.40 -18.89 7.54
C PRO A 93 -3.53 -18.76 6.02
N ASN A 94 -4.33 -17.81 5.53
CA ASN A 94 -4.52 -17.62 4.08
C ASN A 94 -3.26 -17.00 3.43
N ILE A 95 -2.67 -15.99 4.07
CA ILE A 95 -1.41 -15.40 3.60
C ILE A 95 -0.27 -16.41 3.74
N ASN A 96 -0.21 -17.20 4.84
CA ASN A 96 0.80 -18.25 5.01
C ASN A 96 0.72 -19.29 3.89
N GLN A 97 -0.49 -19.74 3.55
CA GLN A 97 -0.71 -20.66 2.44
C GLN A 97 -0.24 -20.05 1.11
N PHE A 98 -0.61 -18.81 0.83
CA PHE A 98 -0.19 -18.11 -0.38
C PHE A 98 1.33 -17.91 -0.43
N TYR A 99 1.95 -17.55 0.69
CA TYR A 99 3.38 -17.32 0.82
C TYR A 99 4.21 -18.60 0.58
N SER A 100 3.72 -19.76 1.03
CA SER A 100 4.40 -21.06 0.92
C SER A 100 3.98 -21.88 -0.28
N ASP A 101 3.07 -21.39 -1.13
CA ASP A 101 2.63 -22.09 -2.34
C ASP A 101 3.78 -22.29 -3.32
N GLN A 102 3.87 -23.45 -3.96
CA GLN A 102 4.95 -23.79 -4.93
C GLN A 102 4.96 -22.87 -6.16
N SER A 103 3.85 -22.24 -6.50
CA SER A 103 3.75 -21.25 -7.58
C SER A 103 4.09 -19.83 -7.16
N THR A 104 4.39 -19.61 -5.89
CA THR A 104 4.72 -18.28 -5.32
C THR A 104 6.23 -18.08 -5.21
N ILE A 105 6.68 -16.89 -5.56
CA ILE A 105 8.04 -16.43 -5.28
C ILE A 105 7.96 -15.56 -4.03
N SER A 106 8.50 -16.05 -2.92
CA SER A 106 8.51 -15.36 -1.62
C SER A 106 9.84 -14.67 -1.36
N PHE A 107 9.80 -13.53 -0.67
CA PHE A 107 10.97 -12.74 -0.30
C PHE A 107 11.03 -12.53 1.21
N ASP A 108 11.95 -13.19 1.89
CA ASP A 108 12.09 -13.13 3.35
C ASP A 108 12.76 -11.84 3.85
N ASN A 109 13.53 -11.20 2.97
CA ASN A 109 14.31 -10.01 3.27
C ASN A 109 13.77 -8.78 2.52
N PHE A 110 12.47 -8.58 2.58
CA PHE A 110 11.79 -7.42 2.00
C PHE A 110 11.56 -6.36 3.08
N TYR A 111 12.44 -5.36 3.14
CA TYR A 111 12.40 -4.30 4.15
C TYR A 111 11.78 -3.03 3.59
N HIS A 112 10.98 -2.35 4.41
CA HIS A 112 10.42 -1.06 4.03
C HIS A 112 11.51 0.01 3.83
N GLN A 113 11.28 0.89 2.86
CA GLN A 113 12.17 2.01 2.54
C GLN A 113 11.41 3.36 2.62
N VAL A 114 10.31 3.38 3.36
CA VAL A 114 9.44 4.55 3.48
C VAL A 114 9.99 5.57 4.46
N GLY A 115 9.73 6.83 4.19
CA GLY A 115 9.96 7.96 5.08
C GLY A 115 8.66 8.48 5.69
N GLN A 116 8.45 9.80 5.60
CA GLN A 116 7.26 10.46 6.13
C GLN A 116 5.98 10.18 5.33
N GLY A 117 6.11 9.82 4.07
CA GLY A 117 4.99 9.54 3.18
C GLY A 117 4.34 8.18 3.41
N LYS A 118 4.94 7.30 4.23
CA LYS A 118 4.34 6.00 4.61
C LYS A 118 3.76 5.24 3.41
N THR A 119 2.46 4.97 3.42
CA THR A 119 1.74 4.30 2.33
C THR A 119 2.00 4.95 0.97
N SER A 120 2.00 6.30 0.89
CA SER A 120 2.27 7.00 -0.37
C SER A 120 3.70 6.85 -0.87
N ASP A 121 4.68 6.67 0.03
CA ASP A 121 6.06 6.36 -0.35
C ASP A 121 6.16 4.94 -0.92
N ALA A 122 5.50 3.97 -0.28
CA ALA A 122 5.44 2.60 -0.78
C ALA A 122 4.75 2.52 -2.16
N GLU A 123 3.66 3.28 -2.35
CA GLU A 123 3.02 3.41 -3.66
C GLU A 123 3.97 4.04 -4.70
N THR A 124 4.67 5.11 -4.33
CA THR A 124 5.63 5.77 -5.21
C THR A 124 6.73 4.80 -5.67
N MET A 125 7.29 4.04 -4.73
CA MET A 125 8.33 3.05 -5.05
C MET A 125 7.83 1.94 -5.96
N LEU A 126 6.65 1.39 -5.68
CA LEU A 126 6.04 0.36 -6.51
C LEU A 126 5.79 0.84 -7.94
N GLU A 127 5.15 2.00 -8.07
CA GLU A 127 4.66 2.49 -9.36
C GLU A 127 5.77 3.12 -10.22
N THR A 128 6.78 3.72 -9.59
CA THR A 128 7.77 4.53 -10.33
C THR A 128 9.20 4.03 -10.21
N SER A 129 9.46 3.05 -9.34
CA SER A 129 10.82 2.59 -8.98
C SER A 129 11.71 3.73 -8.40
N LEU A 130 11.10 4.79 -7.86
CA LEU A 130 11.79 5.90 -7.20
C LEU A 130 11.54 5.87 -5.70
N PHE A 131 12.55 6.17 -4.91
CA PHE A 131 12.38 6.31 -3.46
C PHE A 131 11.51 7.52 -3.10
N GLY A 132 10.87 7.45 -1.93
CA GLY A 132 10.16 8.58 -1.33
C GLY A 132 11.10 9.76 -1.01
N LEU A 133 10.51 10.89 -0.68
CA LEU A 133 11.26 12.10 -0.31
C LEU A 133 11.81 11.98 1.12
N PRO A 134 12.91 12.66 1.44
CA PRO A 134 13.41 12.77 2.82
C PRO A 134 12.39 13.42 3.78
N SER A 135 11.48 14.24 3.25
CA SER A 135 10.40 14.91 4.00
C SER A 135 9.17 15.10 3.12
N GLY A 136 7.99 14.88 3.68
CA GLY A 136 6.72 14.92 2.94
C GLY A 136 6.48 13.66 2.11
N SER A 137 5.75 13.80 1.01
CA SER A 137 5.41 12.72 0.08
C SER A 137 5.54 13.20 -1.36
N VAL A 138 6.04 12.33 -2.24
CA VAL A 138 6.09 12.58 -3.69
C VAL A 138 4.70 12.88 -4.25
N MET A 139 3.69 12.11 -3.83
CA MET A 139 2.32 12.25 -4.35
C MET A 139 1.72 13.62 -4.06
N THR A 140 1.98 14.16 -2.87
CA THR A 140 1.45 15.49 -2.48
C THR A 140 2.29 16.64 -3.01
N SER A 141 3.60 16.47 -3.17
CA SER A 141 4.51 17.53 -3.58
C SER A 141 4.75 17.58 -5.10
N TYR A 142 4.83 16.42 -5.74
CA TYR A 142 5.24 16.32 -7.15
C TYR A 142 4.28 15.52 -8.02
N GLY A 143 3.25 14.90 -7.43
CA GLY A 143 2.35 13.96 -8.10
C GLY A 143 1.66 14.52 -9.35
N THR A 144 1.41 15.83 -9.42
CA THR A 144 0.73 16.49 -10.54
C THR A 144 1.61 17.44 -11.33
N ASN A 145 2.81 17.76 -10.83
CA ASN A 145 3.68 18.77 -11.42
C ASN A 145 4.83 18.16 -12.26
N ASN A 146 4.87 16.83 -12.36
CA ASN A 146 5.87 16.09 -13.10
C ASN A 146 5.21 15.02 -13.94
N THR A 147 5.89 14.60 -15.01
CA THR A 147 5.50 13.44 -15.80
C THR A 147 6.23 12.22 -15.26
N PHE A 148 5.47 11.23 -14.80
CA PHE A 148 6.00 9.96 -14.34
C PHE A 148 5.77 8.88 -15.39
N GLN A 149 6.79 8.08 -15.66
CA GLN A 149 6.62 6.82 -16.35
C GLN A 149 6.28 5.75 -15.30
N ALA A 150 5.07 5.84 -14.77
CA ALA A 150 4.60 4.95 -13.72
C ALA A 150 4.06 3.63 -14.30
N MET A 151 3.97 2.59 -13.47
CA MET A 151 3.49 1.26 -13.87
C MET A 151 2.14 1.31 -14.59
N PRO A 152 1.10 2.02 -14.11
CA PRO A 152 -0.18 2.08 -14.84
C PRO A 152 -0.04 2.68 -16.24
N ALA A 153 0.78 3.73 -16.44
CA ALA A 153 1.02 4.27 -17.77
C ALA A 153 1.75 3.29 -18.69
N ILE A 154 2.70 2.50 -18.14
CA ILE A 154 3.40 1.45 -18.89
C ILE A 154 2.44 0.34 -19.27
N MET A 155 1.59 -0.08 -18.33
CA MET A 155 0.61 -1.15 -18.57
C MET A 155 -0.47 -0.73 -19.59
N ASP A 156 -0.95 0.52 -19.53
CA ASP A 156 -1.89 1.08 -20.51
C ASP A 156 -1.28 1.04 -21.93
N GLN A 157 -0.02 1.44 -22.09
CA GLN A 157 0.71 1.33 -23.36
C GLN A 157 0.84 -0.11 -23.89
N GLN A 158 0.71 -1.10 -23.02
CA GLN A 158 0.69 -2.52 -23.38
C GLN A 158 -0.74 -3.06 -23.58
N GLY A 159 -1.76 -2.21 -23.58
CA GLY A 159 -3.15 -2.58 -23.80
C GLY A 159 -3.89 -3.10 -22.57
N TYR A 160 -3.37 -2.86 -21.37
CA TYR A 160 -4.04 -3.21 -20.12
C TYR A 160 -5.01 -2.12 -19.70
N THR A 161 -6.14 -2.51 -19.14
CA THR A 161 -6.99 -1.60 -18.37
C THR A 161 -6.35 -1.40 -16.99
N THR A 162 -6.25 -0.16 -16.52
CA THR A 162 -5.58 0.16 -15.26
C THR A 162 -6.54 0.74 -14.24
N ALA A 163 -6.60 0.14 -13.05
CA ALA A 163 -7.54 0.50 -12.00
C ALA A 163 -6.88 0.47 -10.61
N ALA A 164 -7.19 1.46 -9.78
CA ALA A 164 -6.85 1.46 -8.36
C ALA A 164 -8.12 1.43 -7.51
N PHE A 165 -8.05 0.73 -6.38
CA PHE A 165 -9.16 0.52 -5.45
C PHE A 165 -8.72 0.86 -4.04
N HIS A 166 -9.49 1.67 -3.32
CA HIS A 166 -9.19 2.02 -1.94
C HIS A 166 -10.46 2.41 -1.18
N GLY A 167 -10.63 1.87 0.01
CA GLY A 167 -11.80 2.13 0.85
C GLY A 167 -11.76 3.45 1.62
N ASP A 168 -10.83 4.36 1.32
CA ASP A 168 -10.67 5.69 1.92
C ASP A 168 -10.97 6.80 0.92
N VAL A 169 -11.03 8.04 1.41
CA VAL A 169 -11.29 9.23 0.59
C VAL A 169 -10.22 9.42 -0.49
N GLY A 170 -10.63 9.78 -1.70
CA GLY A 170 -9.73 9.91 -2.84
C GLY A 170 -8.67 11.01 -2.69
N SER A 171 -8.95 12.03 -1.90
CA SER A 171 -8.02 13.15 -1.65
C SER A 171 -6.87 12.81 -0.72
N PHE A 172 -6.98 11.73 0.07
CA PHE A 172 -5.91 11.33 0.99
C PHE A 172 -4.64 10.98 0.20
N TRP A 173 -3.50 11.54 0.60
CA TRP A 173 -2.25 11.53 -0.17
C TRP A 173 -2.36 12.12 -1.58
N ASN A 174 -3.40 12.92 -1.88
CA ASN A 174 -3.63 13.49 -3.23
C ASN A 174 -3.80 12.42 -4.34
N ARG A 175 -4.35 11.24 -3.99
CA ARG A 175 -4.47 10.09 -4.90
C ARG A 175 -5.31 10.41 -6.14
N ASP A 176 -6.46 11.07 -5.96
CA ASP A 176 -7.39 11.43 -7.04
C ASP A 176 -6.75 12.27 -8.16
N ASN A 177 -5.71 13.04 -7.86
CA ASN A 177 -4.96 13.78 -8.87
C ASN A 177 -3.71 13.02 -9.33
N THR A 178 -2.95 12.44 -8.38
CA THR A 178 -1.71 11.73 -8.68
C THR A 178 -1.95 10.50 -9.56
N TYR A 179 -3.00 9.73 -9.30
CA TYR A 179 -3.30 8.55 -10.10
C TYR A 179 -3.65 8.87 -11.55
N LYS A 180 -4.34 10.00 -11.82
CA LYS A 180 -4.54 10.50 -13.18
C LYS A 180 -3.21 10.82 -13.86
N SER A 181 -2.30 11.48 -13.14
CA SER A 181 -0.95 11.80 -13.63
C SER A 181 -0.10 10.54 -13.88
N TRP A 182 -0.31 9.47 -13.11
CA TRP A 182 0.40 8.20 -13.24
C TRP A 182 -0.19 7.28 -14.31
N GLY A 183 -1.37 7.62 -14.89
CA GLY A 183 -1.97 6.88 -15.99
C GLY A 183 -2.98 5.82 -15.56
N TYR A 184 -3.52 5.88 -14.33
CA TYR A 184 -4.67 5.08 -13.99
C TYR A 184 -5.92 5.56 -14.74
N GLN A 185 -6.59 4.64 -15.43
CA GLN A 185 -7.84 4.92 -16.12
C GLN A 185 -9.02 5.01 -15.14
N TYR A 186 -8.97 4.23 -14.05
CA TYR A 186 -10.01 4.19 -13.04
C TYR A 186 -9.43 4.29 -11.63
N PHE A 187 -10.11 5.04 -10.77
CA PHE A 187 -9.85 5.04 -9.33
C PHE A 187 -11.17 4.94 -8.57
N PHE A 188 -11.34 3.81 -7.89
CA PHE A 188 -12.50 3.52 -7.06
C PHE A 188 -12.16 3.83 -5.60
N SER A 189 -12.42 5.08 -5.18
CA SER A 189 -12.27 5.56 -3.80
C SER A 189 -13.53 5.26 -2.98
N GLU A 190 -13.57 5.72 -1.73
CA GLU A 190 -14.71 5.55 -0.81
C GLU A 190 -16.06 5.88 -1.45
N ASP A 191 -16.12 6.88 -2.31
CA ASP A 191 -17.36 7.34 -2.97
C ASP A 191 -18.06 6.27 -3.82
N TYR A 192 -17.33 5.24 -4.24
CA TYR A 192 -17.87 4.14 -5.05
C TYR A 192 -18.46 3.00 -4.21
N TYR A 193 -18.30 3.04 -2.90
CA TYR A 193 -18.73 1.98 -1.99
C TYR A 193 -19.91 2.39 -1.14
N LYS A 194 -20.76 1.41 -0.81
CA LYS A 194 -21.80 1.61 0.20
C LYS A 194 -21.13 1.68 1.56
N ASN A 195 -21.14 2.85 2.18
CA ASN A 195 -20.64 3.05 3.53
C ASN A 195 -21.80 3.34 4.49
N LYS A 196 -21.86 2.61 5.60
CA LYS A 196 -22.78 2.82 6.72
C LYS A 196 -21.94 3.00 7.98
N SER A 197 -22.54 3.55 9.02
CA SER A 197 -21.83 3.93 10.27
C SER A 197 -20.96 2.85 10.90
N ASN A 198 -21.26 1.57 10.68
CA ASN A 198 -20.50 0.42 11.20
C ASN A 198 -19.62 -0.28 10.15
N TYR A 199 -19.53 0.23 8.93
CA TYR A 199 -18.75 -0.38 7.85
C TYR A 199 -17.31 0.11 7.82
N SER A 200 -17.07 1.31 8.34
CA SER A 200 -15.74 1.91 8.40
C SER A 200 -15.11 1.76 9.79
N ILE A 201 -13.79 1.79 9.83
CA ILE A 201 -12.98 1.89 11.03
C ILE A 201 -11.73 2.71 10.70
N GLY A 202 -11.29 3.57 11.64
CA GLY A 202 -10.13 4.43 11.42
C GLY A 202 -10.32 5.32 10.20
N TYR A 203 -9.56 5.05 9.14
CA TYR A 203 -9.48 5.89 7.95
C TYR A 203 -10.38 5.45 6.79
N GLY A 204 -11.09 4.34 6.89
CA GLY A 204 -11.91 3.92 5.75
C GLY A 204 -12.74 2.67 5.96
N LEU A 205 -13.27 2.16 4.86
CA LEU A 205 -14.12 0.98 4.80
C LEU A 205 -13.32 -0.27 5.21
N LYS A 206 -13.88 -1.11 6.10
CA LYS A 206 -13.26 -2.36 6.53
C LYS A 206 -12.93 -3.28 5.35
N ASP A 207 -11.75 -3.90 5.36
CA ASP A 207 -11.18 -4.60 4.21
C ASP A 207 -12.07 -5.70 3.63
N LYS A 208 -12.79 -6.49 4.45
CA LYS A 208 -13.74 -7.49 3.93
C LYS A 208 -14.83 -6.84 3.08
N LEU A 209 -15.42 -5.76 3.58
CA LEU A 209 -16.47 -5.04 2.86
C LEU A 209 -15.93 -4.31 1.62
N PHE A 210 -14.75 -3.73 1.74
CA PHE A 210 -14.04 -3.09 0.64
C PHE A 210 -13.78 -4.06 -0.49
N LEU A 211 -13.13 -5.19 -0.21
CA LEU A 211 -12.82 -6.20 -1.23
C LEU A 211 -14.08 -6.82 -1.84
N GLN A 212 -15.07 -7.15 -1.01
CA GLN A 212 -16.35 -7.69 -1.47
C GLN A 212 -17.08 -6.72 -2.41
N GLN A 213 -17.11 -5.43 -2.08
CA GLN A 213 -17.78 -4.43 -2.92
C GLN A 213 -16.96 -4.05 -4.17
N SER A 214 -15.64 -4.28 -4.17
CA SER A 214 -14.78 -4.05 -5.33
C SER A 214 -15.03 -5.06 -6.46
N VAL A 215 -15.51 -6.26 -6.13
CA VAL A 215 -15.80 -7.34 -7.08
C VAL A 215 -16.62 -6.86 -8.27
N LYS A 216 -17.72 -6.14 -8.04
CA LYS A 216 -18.63 -5.66 -9.11
C LYS A 216 -17.95 -4.73 -10.13
N TYR A 217 -16.88 -4.04 -9.72
CA TYR A 217 -16.10 -3.18 -10.62
C TYR A 217 -15.03 -3.99 -11.34
N ILE A 218 -14.38 -4.92 -10.64
CA ILE A 218 -13.35 -5.80 -11.22
C ILE A 218 -13.94 -6.65 -12.33
N GLU A 219 -15.15 -7.18 -12.15
CA GLU A 219 -15.86 -7.98 -13.17
C GLU A 219 -16.18 -7.20 -14.46
N GLN A 220 -16.19 -5.87 -14.39
CA GLN A 220 -16.46 -4.99 -15.53
C GLN A 220 -15.17 -4.49 -16.21
N LEU A 221 -13.99 -4.73 -15.64
CA LEU A 221 -12.74 -4.30 -16.26
C LEU A 221 -12.44 -5.14 -17.51
N PRO A 222 -12.20 -4.50 -18.67
CA PRO A 222 -11.66 -5.20 -19.82
C PRO A 222 -10.32 -5.89 -19.49
N GLN A 223 -10.18 -7.15 -19.87
CA GLN A 223 -8.94 -7.89 -19.66
C GLN A 223 -8.01 -7.78 -20.89
N PRO A 224 -6.67 -7.81 -20.69
CA PRO A 224 -6.00 -7.90 -19.40
C PRO A 224 -6.07 -6.57 -18.63
N PHE A 225 -6.03 -6.64 -17.31
CA PHE A 225 -6.02 -5.46 -16.46
C PHE A 225 -4.90 -5.47 -15.40
N TYR A 226 -4.53 -4.29 -14.94
CA TYR A 226 -3.69 -4.02 -13.78
C TYR A 226 -4.56 -3.39 -12.70
N ALA A 227 -4.79 -4.11 -11.62
CA ALA A 227 -5.68 -3.71 -10.52
C ALA A 227 -4.91 -3.66 -9.19
N LYS A 228 -4.74 -2.46 -8.63
CA LYS A 228 -4.15 -2.25 -7.31
C LYS A 228 -5.24 -2.10 -6.25
N LEU A 229 -5.16 -2.91 -5.19
CA LEU A 229 -6.09 -2.89 -4.06
C LEU A 229 -5.33 -2.51 -2.79
N ILE A 230 -5.73 -1.43 -2.15
CA ILE A 230 -5.08 -0.88 -0.95
C ILE A 230 -5.99 -1.11 0.24
N THR A 231 -5.54 -1.92 1.20
CA THR A 231 -6.26 -2.19 2.44
C THR A 231 -6.07 -1.06 3.46
N VAL A 232 -6.89 -1.02 4.52
CA VAL A 232 -6.84 0.06 5.51
C VAL A 232 -7.10 -0.39 6.94
N THR A 233 -7.74 -1.55 7.15
CA THR A 233 -8.20 -1.95 8.51
C THR A 233 -7.04 -2.20 9.46
N ASN A 234 -5.91 -2.73 8.96
CA ASN A 234 -4.71 -2.98 9.76
C ASN A 234 -3.87 -1.70 10.00
N HIS A 235 -4.53 -0.56 10.20
CA HIS A 235 -3.89 0.73 10.48
C HIS A 235 -3.91 1.07 11.98
N TYR A 236 -2.84 1.72 12.46
CA TYR A 236 -2.79 2.25 13.84
C TYR A 236 -4.04 3.13 14.13
N PRO A 237 -4.67 2.98 15.31
CA PRO A 237 -4.27 2.29 16.54
C PRO A 237 -4.66 0.80 16.63
N TYR A 238 -5.00 0.13 15.52
CA TYR A 238 -5.36 -1.29 15.44
C TYR A 238 -6.61 -1.64 16.22
N GLU A 239 -7.59 -0.77 16.17
CA GLU A 239 -8.90 -1.01 16.74
C GLU A 239 -9.73 -1.88 15.79
N LEU A 240 -10.46 -2.84 16.37
CA LEU A 240 -11.39 -3.68 15.64
C LEU A 240 -12.61 -3.96 16.52
N ASP A 241 -13.81 -3.86 15.95
CA ASP A 241 -15.05 -4.18 16.65
C ASP A 241 -15.11 -5.67 17.04
N LYS A 242 -15.71 -5.96 18.18
CA LYS A 242 -15.69 -7.30 18.80
C LYS A 242 -16.18 -8.42 17.87
N GLN A 243 -17.17 -8.14 17.02
CA GLN A 243 -17.72 -9.13 16.09
C GLN A 243 -16.72 -9.58 15.02
N ASN A 244 -15.70 -8.77 14.74
CA ASN A 244 -14.65 -9.04 13.74
C ASN A 244 -13.35 -9.57 14.38
N GLN A 245 -13.27 -9.63 15.70
CA GLN A 245 -12.14 -10.24 16.43
C GLN A 245 -12.31 -11.76 16.47
N THR A 246 -11.70 -12.47 15.52
CA THR A 246 -11.90 -13.91 15.28
C THR A 246 -10.80 -14.82 15.84
N ILE A 247 -9.75 -14.24 16.43
CA ILE A 247 -8.68 -14.97 17.11
C ILE A 247 -8.61 -14.56 18.58
N GLU A 248 -8.06 -15.43 19.42
CA GLU A 248 -7.86 -15.12 20.85
C GLU A 248 -6.92 -13.91 21.00
N LYS A 249 -7.22 -13.08 22.02
CA LYS A 249 -6.39 -11.91 22.30
C LYS A 249 -5.05 -12.33 22.88
N THR A 250 -4.00 -11.71 22.39
CA THR A 250 -2.70 -11.73 23.04
C THR A 250 -2.72 -10.85 24.30
N THR A 251 -1.81 -11.10 25.23
CA THR A 251 -1.77 -10.45 26.55
C THR A 251 -0.39 -9.89 26.83
N THR A 252 0.14 -9.09 25.90
CA THR A 252 1.45 -8.45 26.07
C THR A 252 1.41 -7.28 27.05
N GLY A 253 0.20 -6.79 27.37
CA GLY A 253 -0.03 -5.58 28.15
C GLY A 253 0.12 -4.29 27.36
N ASP A 254 0.38 -4.40 26.05
CA ASP A 254 0.45 -3.28 25.10
C ASP A 254 -0.73 -3.36 24.12
N SER A 255 -1.69 -2.45 24.25
CA SER A 255 -2.92 -2.48 23.45
C SER A 255 -2.66 -2.34 21.94
N THR A 256 -1.59 -1.65 21.55
CA THR A 256 -1.18 -1.51 20.15
C THR A 256 -0.77 -2.86 19.56
N VAL A 257 0.09 -3.59 20.27
CA VAL A 257 0.57 -4.91 19.83
C VAL A 257 -0.55 -5.94 19.86
N ASP A 258 -1.35 -5.96 20.92
CA ASP A 258 -2.48 -6.89 21.06
C ASP A 258 -3.57 -6.61 20.01
N GLY A 259 -3.81 -5.35 19.66
CA GLY A 259 -4.72 -4.93 18.62
C GLY A 259 -4.22 -5.30 17.23
N TYR A 260 -2.93 -5.13 16.97
CA TYR A 260 -2.30 -5.47 15.69
C TYR A 260 -2.52 -6.92 15.27
N VAL A 261 -2.44 -7.86 16.22
CA VAL A 261 -2.71 -9.27 15.94
C VAL A 261 -4.16 -9.49 15.48
N GLN A 262 -5.13 -8.76 16.06
CA GLN A 262 -6.54 -8.86 15.69
C GLN A 262 -6.80 -8.28 14.29
N THR A 263 -6.20 -7.14 13.98
CA THR A 263 -6.38 -6.49 12.68
C THR A 263 -5.63 -7.24 11.57
N ALA A 264 -4.45 -7.81 11.85
CA ALA A 264 -3.73 -8.69 10.92
C ALA A 264 -4.54 -9.96 10.60
N LYS A 265 -5.20 -10.56 11.59
CA LYS A 265 -6.12 -11.70 11.37
C LYS A 265 -7.29 -11.30 10.47
N TYR A 266 -7.89 -10.14 10.71
CA TYR A 266 -9.01 -9.65 9.91
C TYR A 266 -8.59 -9.38 8.45
N LEU A 267 -7.41 -8.80 8.24
CA LEU A 267 -6.80 -8.59 6.93
C LEU A 267 -6.58 -9.92 6.19
N ASP A 268 -6.05 -10.93 6.90
CA ASP A 268 -5.85 -12.27 6.35
C ASP A 268 -7.17 -12.92 5.90
N ASP A 269 -8.22 -12.79 6.72
CA ASP A 269 -9.55 -13.30 6.37
C ASP A 269 -10.09 -12.60 5.12
N ALA A 270 -9.94 -11.26 5.03
CA ALA A 270 -10.36 -10.49 3.87
C ALA A 270 -9.61 -10.92 2.59
N PHE A 271 -8.31 -11.12 2.70
CA PHE A 271 -7.47 -11.63 1.60
C PHE A 271 -7.92 -13.04 1.18
N GLY A 272 -8.11 -13.96 2.11
CA GLY A 272 -8.54 -15.33 1.83
C GLY A 272 -9.91 -15.42 1.16
N GLU A 273 -10.87 -14.61 1.61
CA GLU A 273 -12.20 -14.50 0.99
C GLU A 273 -12.08 -14.00 -0.46
N PHE A 274 -11.23 -13.01 -0.71
CA PHE A 274 -11.04 -12.46 -2.04
C PHE A 274 -10.30 -13.45 -2.98
N ILE A 275 -9.28 -14.15 -2.52
CA ILE A 275 -8.62 -15.22 -3.30
C ILE A 275 -9.61 -16.34 -3.65
N SER A 276 -10.49 -16.70 -2.71
CA SER A 276 -11.55 -17.68 -2.97
C SER A 276 -12.54 -17.19 -4.04
N TYR A 277 -12.86 -15.90 -4.04
CA TYR A 277 -13.65 -15.29 -5.10
C TYR A 277 -12.93 -15.37 -6.46
N LEU A 278 -11.65 -14.98 -6.53
CA LEU A 278 -10.89 -15.04 -7.80
C LEU A 278 -10.86 -16.45 -8.40
N LYS A 279 -10.74 -17.47 -7.56
CA LYS A 279 -10.81 -18.88 -7.99
C LYS A 279 -12.18 -19.24 -8.55
N LYS A 280 -13.27 -18.85 -7.87
CA LYS A 280 -14.64 -19.10 -8.34
C LYS A 280 -15.00 -18.34 -9.61
N ALA A 281 -14.47 -17.14 -9.78
CA ALA A 281 -14.67 -16.30 -10.97
C ALA A 281 -13.80 -16.70 -12.16
N GLY A 282 -12.91 -17.69 -12.01
CA GLY A 282 -11.97 -18.10 -13.07
C GLY A 282 -10.88 -17.08 -13.38
N LEU A 283 -10.67 -16.11 -12.47
CA LEU A 283 -9.65 -15.06 -12.62
C LEU A 283 -8.28 -15.49 -12.07
N TYR A 284 -8.26 -16.42 -11.10
CA TYR A 284 -7.04 -16.78 -10.38
C TYR A 284 -5.94 -17.32 -11.30
N ASP A 285 -6.25 -18.31 -12.14
CA ASP A 285 -5.26 -18.98 -13.00
C ASP A 285 -4.76 -18.10 -14.15
N ASN A 286 -5.55 -17.09 -14.53
CA ASN A 286 -5.18 -16.10 -15.55
C ASN A 286 -4.65 -14.79 -14.93
N SER A 287 -4.12 -14.85 -13.73
CA SER A 287 -3.62 -13.67 -13.04
C SER A 287 -2.22 -13.86 -12.47
N MET A 288 -1.46 -12.79 -12.43
CA MET A 288 -0.30 -12.60 -11.55
C MET A 288 -0.79 -11.85 -10.31
N ILE A 289 -0.54 -12.41 -9.14
CA ILE A 289 -0.94 -11.80 -7.86
C ILE A 289 0.33 -11.37 -7.11
N VAL A 290 0.45 -10.09 -6.86
CA VAL A 290 1.54 -9.47 -6.09
C VAL A 290 1.00 -9.04 -4.74
N VAL A 291 1.67 -9.45 -3.66
CA VAL A 291 1.26 -9.12 -2.29
C VAL A 291 2.46 -8.59 -1.52
N TYR A 292 2.34 -7.45 -0.88
CA TYR A 292 3.40 -6.87 -0.06
C TYR A 292 2.84 -6.00 1.07
N GLY A 293 3.57 -5.93 2.20
CA GLY A 293 3.32 -4.95 3.24
C GLY A 293 3.92 -3.60 2.86
N ASP A 294 3.20 -2.53 3.07
CA ASP A 294 3.61 -1.19 2.60
C ASP A 294 4.66 -0.53 3.50
N HIS A 295 4.51 -0.64 4.80
CA HIS A 295 5.45 -0.12 5.79
C HIS A 295 5.31 -0.86 7.12
N TYR A 296 6.18 -0.51 8.09
CA TYR A 296 6.08 -1.05 9.43
C TYR A 296 4.76 -0.63 10.11
N GLY A 297 4.12 -1.56 10.79
CA GLY A 297 2.94 -1.32 11.61
C GLY A 297 3.33 -0.92 13.04
N ILE A 298 4.15 -1.74 13.67
CA ILE A 298 4.56 -1.52 15.07
C ILE A 298 5.90 -0.78 15.13
N SER A 299 5.90 0.36 15.80
CA SER A 299 7.10 1.17 15.97
C SER A 299 8.05 0.60 17.02
N ASN A 300 9.30 1.07 16.98
CA ASN A 300 10.34 0.72 17.95
C ASN A 300 9.97 0.99 19.42
N ASN A 301 8.97 1.84 19.68
CA ASN A 301 8.49 2.12 21.03
C ASN A 301 7.84 0.90 21.71
N HIS A 302 7.38 -0.07 20.92
CA HIS A 302 6.69 -1.27 21.36
C HIS A 302 7.59 -2.53 21.38
N LYS A 303 8.91 -2.39 21.20
CA LYS A 303 9.86 -3.53 21.10
C LYS A 303 9.76 -4.52 22.24
N LYS A 304 9.50 -4.06 23.47
CA LYS A 304 9.37 -4.94 24.64
C LYS A 304 8.16 -5.87 24.50
N ALA A 305 7.01 -5.34 24.08
CA ALA A 305 5.80 -6.09 23.88
C ALA A 305 5.92 -7.07 22.70
N ILE A 306 6.58 -6.65 21.60
CA ILE A 306 6.88 -7.54 20.47
C ILE A 306 7.83 -8.67 20.89
N ALA A 307 8.88 -8.39 21.66
CA ALA A 307 9.76 -9.42 22.15
C ALA A 307 8.99 -10.45 22.98
N GLN A 308 8.10 -10.00 23.87
CA GLN A 308 7.21 -10.89 24.63
C GLN A 308 6.29 -11.70 23.69
N LEU A 309 5.67 -11.06 22.69
CA LEU A 309 4.81 -11.71 21.71
C LEU A 309 5.54 -12.85 20.99
N LEU A 310 6.79 -12.61 20.58
CA LEU A 310 7.62 -13.54 19.82
C LEU A 310 8.40 -14.54 20.70
N GLY A 311 8.26 -14.47 22.04
CA GLY A 311 9.02 -15.31 22.97
C GLY A 311 10.53 -15.05 22.96
N LYS A 312 10.96 -13.84 22.53
CA LYS A 312 12.35 -13.42 22.45
C LYS A 312 12.75 -12.56 23.65
N LYS A 313 14.04 -12.52 23.98
CA LYS A 313 14.55 -11.61 25.03
C LYS A 313 14.53 -10.15 24.58
N SER A 314 14.79 -9.91 23.29
CA SER A 314 14.75 -8.60 22.65
C SER A 314 14.50 -8.78 21.15
N VAL A 315 14.06 -7.72 20.51
CA VAL A 315 13.89 -7.63 19.05
C VAL A 315 14.65 -6.41 18.52
N ASP A 316 15.19 -6.51 17.34
CA ASP A 316 15.77 -5.40 16.60
C ASP A 316 14.87 -4.95 15.43
N SER A 317 15.40 -4.06 14.60
CA SER A 317 14.62 -3.53 13.47
C SER A 317 14.44 -4.54 12.32
N TYR A 318 15.24 -5.61 12.30
CA TYR A 318 15.17 -6.68 11.30
C TYR A 318 14.23 -7.80 11.72
N ASP A 319 13.84 -7.84 12.99
CA ASP A 319 12.83 -8.78 13.52
C ASP A 319 11.40 -8.30 13.27
N LEU A 320 11.23 -7.01 12.92
CA LEU A 320 9.95 -6.34 12.71
C LEU A 320 9.68 -6.13 11.22
#